data_bbcd302292034740d5c80792bc2f1586
#
_entry.id   bbcd302292034740d5c80792bc2f1586
#
_cell.length_a   1.000
_cell.length_b   1.000
_cell.length_c   1.000
_cell.angle_alpha   90.00
_cell.angle_beta   90.00
_cell.angle_gamma   90.00
#
_symmetry.space_group_name_H-M   'P 1'
#
loop_
_entity.id
_entity.type
_entity.pdbx_description
1 polymer ?
#
loop_
_entity_poly.entity_id
_entity_poly.type
_entity_poly.pdbx_seq_one_letter_code
_entity_poly.pdbx_strand_id
1 'polypeptide(L)'
;YDAEGGFIHVANKHVAPGKKQWTWGNHEFGWAWDRELTDGNGPYVELMAGVYTDNQPDFTYLAPGETKTFSQFWWPYKKIGPVQNATKDAAVRLVLKEDGFLDLGAVVSREFKGARILLKDGDEVLLNERVDLSPDAPWQNQALKFTGDALHTLELSVEGLVAYRPVDVSTLERTRDVATEPPMPDAIDTIEELYLTAEHLEQYRHPTRYPEIYWDEILRRDPLDVRTNVAYGRRKLHQGLLDDAAKHFEQAIERLTCRHPNPYTGEAHYYLGL
;
A
#
# COMPACT_ATOMS: atom_id res chain seq x y z
N TYR A 1 7.85 0.40 22.86
CA TYR A 1 9.09 1.23 22.88
C TYR A 1 9.93 1.01 24.14
N ASP A 2 9.84 -0.19 24.71
CA ASP A 2 10.45 -0.50 26.03
C ASP A 2 11.99 -0.42 26.02
N ALA A 3 12.61 -0.66 24.85
CA ALA A 3 14.08 -0.55 24.69
C ALA A 3 14.55 0.88 24.33
N GLU A 4 13.65 1.87 24.34
CA GLU A 4 13.92 3.24 23.85
C GLU A 4 14.54 3.30 22.45
N GLY A 5 14.38 2.25 21.68
CA GLY A 5 14.92 2.07 20.34
C GLY A 5 13.84 2.00 19.28
N GLY A 6 14.21 2.34 18.05
CA GLY A 6 13.38 2.24 16.89
C GLY A 6 14.20 1.90 15.65
N PHE A 7 13.50 1.64 14.55
CA PHE A 7 14.09 1.35 13.25
C PHE A 7 13.50 2.28 12.20
N ILE A 8 14.35 2.91 11.43
CA ILE A 8 13.94 3.85 10.37
C ILE A 8 14.10 3.17 9.02
N HIS A 9 13.07 3.29 8.19
CA HIS A 9 13.09 2.91 6.79
C HIS A 9 12.81 4.13 5.91
N VAL A 10 13.71 4.41 5.00
CA VAL A 10 13.61 5.52 4.04
C VAL A 10 13.66 4.99 2.62
N ALA A 11 12.69 5.40 1.81
CA ALA A 11 12.64 5.14 0.37
C ALA A 11 11.92 6.29 -0.36
N ASN A 12 12.21 6.46 -1.64
CA ASN A 12 11.48 7.41 -2.46
C ASN A 12 10.06 6.90 -2.73
N LYS A 13 9.05 7.53 -2.14
CA LYS A 13 7.64 7.14 -2.27
C LYS A 13 7.08 7.20 -3.71
N HIS A 14 7.71 7.97 -4.60
CA HIS A 14 7.29 8.06 -6.00
C HIS A 14 7.77 6.88 -6.85
N VAL A 15 8.75 6.14 -6.38
CA VAL A 15 9.30 4.96 -7.05
C VAL A 15 8.97 3.68 -6.27
N ALA A 16 9.06 3.73 -4.95
CA ALA A 16 8.78 2.63 -4.05
C ALA A 16 7.65 3.01 -3.05
N PRO A 17 6.39 3.07 -3.49
CA PRO A 17 5.26 3.50 -2.65
C PRO A 17 4.82 2.45 -1.63
N GLY A 18 5.15 1.18 -1.84
CA GLY A 18 4.62 0.05 -1.07
C GLY A 18 5.34 -0.16 0.26
N LYS A 19 5.16 0.77 1.21
CA LYS A 19 5.61 0.57 2.60
C LYS A 19 4.49 -0.06 3.41
N LYS A 20 4.77 -1.21 4.03
CA LYS A 20 3.83 -1.94 4.87
C LYS A 20 4.50 -2.38 6.17
N GLN A 21 3.70 -2.40 7.22
CA GLN A 21 3.96 -3.13 8.44
C GLN A 21 2.91 -4.23 8.56
N TRP A 22 3.35 -5.47 8.70
CA TRP A 22 2.47 -6.62 8.77
C TRP A 22 2.74 -7.43 10.04
N THR A 23 1.69 -8.00 10.61
CA THR A 23 1.72 -8.92 11.74
C THR A 23 0.72 -10.05 11.51
N TRP A 24 0.81 -11.11 12.30
CA TRP A 24 -0.20 -12.18 12.33
C TRP A 24 -1.53 -11.75 12.97
N GLY A 25 -1.61 -10.50 13.47
CA GLY A 25 -2.76 -9.97 14.18
C GLY A 25 -2.75 -10.31 15.67
N ASN A 26 -3.82 -9.94 16.35
CA ASN A 26 -3.98 -10.04 17.80
C ASN A 26 -5.06 -11.05 18.22
N HIS A 27 -5.42 -11.97 17.35
CA HIS A 27 -6.33 -13.07 17.65
C HIS A 27 -5.54 -14.34 18.01
N GLU A 28 -6.19 -15.37 18.57
CA GLU A 28 -5.52 -16.61 19.00
C GLU A 28 -4.73 -17.30 17.87
N PHE A 29 -5.23 -17.28 16.65
CA PHE A 29 -4.50 -17.77 15.49
C PHE A 29 -3.19 -16.99 15.24
N GLY A 30 -3.23 -15.68 15.38
CA GLY A 30 -2.04 -14.83 15.27
C GLY A 30 -1.03 -15.11 16.35
N TRP A 31 -1.47 -15.26 17.60
CA TRP A 31 -0.61 -15.61 18.73
C TRP A 31 -0.02 -17.03 18.61
N ALA A 32 -0.74 -17.97 18.01
CA ALA A 32 -0.19 -19.30 17.71
C ALA A 32 0.99 -19.21 16.75
N TRP A 33 0.87 -18.46 15.68
CA TRP A 33 1.97 -18.24 14.73
C TRP A 33 3.13 -17.47 15.34
N ASP A 34 2.85 -16.50 16.19
CA ASP A 34 3.88 -15.74 16.90
C ASP A 34 4.74 -16.65 17.78
N ARG A 35 4.14 -17.58 18.49
CA ARG A 35 4.86 -18.58 19.30
C ARG A 35 5.75 -19.53 18.49
N GLU A 36 5.39 -19.78 17.22
CA GLU A 36 6.20 -20.61 16.32
C GLU A 36 7.38 -19.85 15.68
N LEU A 37 7.28 -18.52 15.60
CA LEU A 37 8.27 -17.68 14.93
C LEU A 37 9.24 -16.99 15.87
N THR A 38 8.86 -16.77 17.12
CA THR A 38 9.67 -16.06 18.10
C THR A 38 9.66 -16.78 19.46
N ASP A 39 10.82 -16.92 20.08
CA ASP A 39 10.97 -17.66 21.35
C ASP A 39 10.53 -16.86 22.59
N GLY A 40 10.36 -15.58 22.50
CA GLY A 40 10.03 -14.72 23.65
C GLY A 40 10.41 -13.26 23.46
N ASN A 41 10.72 -12.87 22.25
CA ASN A 41 11.16 -11.51 21.90
C ASN A 41 9.99 -10.56 21.57
N GLY A 42 8.76 -10.96 21.87
CA GLY A 42 7.56 -10.21 21.57
C GLY A 42 6.96 -10.56 20.18
N PRO A 43 5.90 -9.87 19.81
CA PRO A 43 5.15 -10.15 18.58
C PRO A 43 6.00 -10.02 17.32
N TYR A 44 5.76 -10.94 16.38
CA TYR A 44 6.38 -10.91 15.06
C TYR A 44 5.85 -9.74 14.22
N VAL A 45 6.76 -9.01 13.59
CA VAL A 45 6.46 -7.88 12.71
C VAL A 45 7.29 -8.00 11.44
N GLU A 46 6.64 -7.88 10.30
CA GLU A 46 7.30 -7.71 9.01
C GLU A 46 7.28 -6.24 8.58
N LEU A 47 8.46 -5.73 8.21
CA LEU A 47 8.59 -4.42 7.59
C LEU A 47 8.88 -4.61 6.11
N MET A 48 7.93 -4.23 5.27
CA MET A 48 7.99 -4.42 3.83
C MET A 48 8.09 -3.09 3.09
N ALA A 49 8.82 -3.10 1.98
CA ALA A 49 8.88 -1.98 1.05
C ALA A 49 9.20 -2.48 -0.36
N GLY A 50 8.69 -1.78 -1.36
CA GLY A 50 8.93 -2.14 -2.75
C GLY A 50 8.28 -1.18 -3.74
N VAL A 51 8.41 -1.51 -5.01
CA VAL A 51 7.85 -0.75 -6.16
C VAL A 51 6.46 -1.23 -6.56
N TYR A 52 5.69 -1.73 -5.61
CA TYR A 52 4.31 -2.16 -5.79
C TYR A 52 3.36 -1.15 -5.15
N THR A 53 2.07 -1.28 -5.44
CA THR A 53 1.02 -0.44 -4.88
C THR A 53 0.74 -0.74 -3.40
N ASP A 54 -0.22 -0.06 -2.82
CA ASP A 54 -0.49 -0.02 -1.38
C ASP A 54 -0.71 -1.39 -0.77
N ASN A 55 -1.30 -2.33 -1.50
CA ASN A 55 -1.75 -3.58 -0.92
C ASN A 55 -1.75 -4.74 -1.92
N GLN A 56 -1.55 -5.94 -1.43
CA GLN A 56 -1.90 -7.14 -2.17
C GLN A 56 -3.44 -7.28 -2.14
N PRO A 57 -4.05 -7.72 -3.24
CA PRO A 57 -3.43 -8.25 -4.46
C PRO A 57 -3.14 -7.24 -5.57
N ASP A 58 -3.11 -5.95 -5.31
CA ASP A 58 -2.80 -4.96 -6.33
C ASP A 58 -1.43 -5.20 -6.96
N PHE A 59 -1.36 -5.09 -8.28
CA PHE A 59 -0.15 -5.36 -9.04
C PHE A 59 0.49 -4.09 -9.57
N THR A 60 1.81 -4.10 -9.62
CA THR A 60 2.61 -3.13 -10.35
C THR A 60 3.34 -3.86 -11.47
N TYR A 61 3.18 -3.37 -12.68
CA TYR A 61 3.75 -4.01 -13.87
C TYR A 61 5.05 -3.34 -14.30
N LEU A 62 5.95 -4.16 -14.87
CA LEU A 62 7.07 -3.69 -15.67
C LEU A 62 6.75 -3.99 -17.13
N ALA A 63 6.74 -2.97 -17.99
CA ALA A 63 6.60 -3.16 -19.43
C ALA A 63 7.85 -3.84 -20.01
N PRO A 64 7.75 -4.52 -21.17
CA PRO A 64 8.91 -5.07 -21.85
C PRO A 64 9.99 -4.00 -22.08
N GLY A 65 11.21 -4.26 -21.61
CA GLY A 65 12.33 -3.32 -21.66
C GLY A 65 12.34 -2.23 -20.58
N GLU A 66 11.33 -2.15 -19.72
CA GLU A 66 11.29 -1.22 -18.60
C GLU A 66 12.20 -1.69 -17.46
N THR A 67 12.91 -0.75 -16.85
CA THR A 67 13.71 -0.97 -15.64
C THR A 67 13.36 0.07 -14.60
N LYS A 68 13.11 -0.36 -13.36
CA LYS A 68 12.94 0.53 -12.19
C LYS A 68 14.15 0.38 -11.28
N THR A 69 14.78 1.50 -10.94
CA THR A 69 15.90 1.54 -10.00
C THR A 69 15.54 2.42 -8.81
N PHE A 70 15.77 1.93 -7.62
CA PHE A 70 15.50 2.67 -6.39
C PHE A 70 16.46 2.25 -5.28
N SER A 71 16.57 3.11 -4.25
CA SER A 71 17.35 2.86 -3.05
C SER A 71 16.48 2.86 -1.82
N GLN A 72 16.81 2.00 -0.89
CA GLN A 72 16.20 1.93 0.44
C GLN A 72 17.29 2.03 1.47
N PHE A 73 17.01 2.72 2.57
CA PHE A 73 17.94 2.90 3.68
C PHE A 73 17.26 2.44 4.96
N TRP A 74 17.98 1.62 5.73
CA TRP A 74 17.51 1.06 6.98
C TRP A 74 18.57 1.36 8.06
N TRP A 75 18.14 1.98 9.17
CA TRP A 75 19.06 2.27 10.25
C TRP A 75 18.35 2.35 11.60
N PRO A 76 18.99 1.83 12.70
CA PRO A 76 18.46 1.91 14.04
C PRO A 76 18.65 3.29 14.65
N TYR A 77 17.78 3.66 15.57
CA TYR A 77 17.92 4.88 16.37
C TYR A 77 17.39 4.64 17.79
N LYS A 78 17.70 5.57 18.72
CA LYS A 78 17.28 5.45 20.12
C LYS A 78 16.94 6.80 20.75
N LYS A 79 16.27 6.73 21.91
CA LYS A 79 15.96 7.80 22.87
C LYS A 79 14.88 8.79 22.45
N ILE A 80 14.85 9.27 21.25
CA ILE A 80 13.95 10.38 20.86
C ILE A 80 12.49 10.02 20.64
N GLY A 81 12.09 8.75 20.82
CA GLY A 81 10.71 8.30 20.54
C GLY A 81 10.37 8.23 19.04
N PRO A 82 9.12 7.96 18.68
CA PRO A 82 8.71 7.85 17.28
C PRO A 82 8.97 9.14 16.49
N VAL A 83 9.65 9.01 15.35
CA VAL A 83 10.00 10.14 14.47
C VAL A 83 8.91 10.40 13.44
N GLN A 84 8.78 11.65 12.99
CA GLN A 84 7.77 12.06 12.02
C GLN A 84 8.32 12.19 10.60
N ASN A 85 9.61 12.51 10.46
CA ASN A 85 10.27 12.51 9.15
C ASN A 85 11.72 12.05 9.24
N ALA A 86 12.20 11.43 8.17
CA ALA A 86 13.55 10.91 8.10
C ALA A 86 14.13 10.97 6.69
N THR A 87 15.45 11.06 6.63
CA THR A 87 16.28 10.81 5.45
C THR A 87 17.26 9.67 5.73
N LYS A 88 18.13 9.36 4.79
CA LYS A 88 19.22 8.39 5.03
C LYS A 88 20.21 8.85 6.11
N ASP A 89 20.28 10.13 6.40
CA ASP A 89 21.28 10.74 7.27
C ASP A 89 20.71 11.19 8.63
N ALA A 90 19.45 11.60 8.71
CA ALA A 90 18.84 12.16 9.92
C ALA A 90 17.34 11.88 10.03
N ALA A 91 16.83 11.95 11.25
CA ALA A 91 15.41 11.94 11.53
C ALA A 91 15.05 12.94 12.64
N VAL A 92 13.82 13.44 12.60
CA VAL A 92 13.32 14.42 13.56
C VAL A 92 11.99 14.00 14.18
N ARG A 93 11.81 14.43 15.42
CA ARG A 93 10.60 14.32 16.21
C ARG A 93 10.10 15.72 16.58
N LEU A 94 8.81 15.99 16.31
CA LEU A 94 8.10 17.17 16.73
C LEU A 94 6.69 16.75 17.15
N VAL A 95 6.41 16.81 18.44
CA VAL A 95 5.12 16.43 19.03
C VAL A 95 4.72 17.48 20.06
N LEU A 96 3.48 17.93 20.02
CA LEU A 96 2.89 18.74 21.10
C LEU A 96 2.33 17.78 22.16
N LYS A 97 2.80 17.93 23.41
CA LYS A 97 2.29 17.19 24.55
C LYS A 97 1.03 17.86 25.12
N GLU A 98 0.28 17.09 25.90
CA GLU A 98 -0.95 17.56 26.56
C GLU A 98 -0.73 18.76 27.49
N ASP A 99 0.46 18.90 28.07
CA ASP A 99 0.87 20.01 28.93
C ASP A 99 1.23 21.30 28.16
N GLY A 100 1.16 21.26 26.83
CA GLY A 100 1.47 22.38 25.95
C GLY A 100 2.95 22.56 25.62
N PHE A 101 3.80 21.64 26.05
CA PHE A 101 5.23 21.65 25.69
C PHE A 101 5.50 20.83 24.44
N LEU A 102 6.46 21.27 23.65
CA LEU A 102 6.94 20.53 22.49
C LEU A 102 7.92 19.45 22.94
N ASP A 103 7.76 18.23 22.42
CA ASP A 103 8.70 17.16 22.51
C ASP A 103 9.48 17.10 21.19
N LEU A 104 10.67 17.67 21.21
CA LEU A 104 11.55 17.82 20.05
C LEU A 104 12.71 16.85 20.14
N GLY A 105 13.05 16.23 19.01
CA GLY A 105 14.20 15.33 18.92
C GLY A 105 14.82 15.33 17.55
N ALA A 106 16.13 15.11 17.51
CA ALA A 106 16.89 14.88 16.30
C ALA A 106 17.90 13.76 16.50
N VAL A 107 17.98 12.87 15.55
CA VAL A 107 18.92 11.75 15.54
C VAL A 107 19.54 11.60 14.16
N VAL A 108 20.73 11.06 14.10
CA VAL A 108 21.51 10.90 12.86
C VAL A 108 22.03 9.48 12.72
N SER A 109 22.23 9.05 11.46
CA SER A 109 22.79 7.71 11.16
C SER A 109 24.31 7.64 11.27
N ARG A 110 25.00 8.78 11.34
CA ARG A 110 26.45 8.92 11.52
C ARG A 110 26.79 10.24 12.23
N GLU A 111 28.02 10.48 12.56
CA GLU A 111 28.43 11.74 13.22
C GLU A 111 28.28 12.97 12.30
N PHE A 112 27.73 14.04 12.88
CA PHE A 112 27.65 15.39 12.31
C PHE A 112 28.05 16.41 13.36
N LYS A 113 29.17 17.09 13.14
CA LYS A 113 29.66 18.14 14.02
C LYS A 113 29.05 19.48 13.66
N GLY A 114 28.66 20.25 14.68
CA GLY A 114 28.08 21.59 14.53
C GLY A 114 26.78 21.59 13.72
N ALA A 115 26.00 20.51 13.74
CA ALA A 115 24.70 20.43 13.08
C ALA A 115 23.79 21.53 13.63
N ARG A 116 23.13 22.25 12.73
CA ARG A 116 22.21 23.33 13.13
C ARG A 116 20.79 22.78 13.22
N ILE A 117 20.23 22.85 14.41
CA ILE A 117 18.84 22.55 14.68
C ILE A 117 18.05 23.84 14.70
N LEU A 118 17.00 23.92 13.89
CA LEU A 118 16.19 25.09 13.71
C LEU A 118 14.72 24.73 13.85
N LEU A 119 13.99 25.41 14.73
CA LEU A 119 12.54 25.39 14.82
C LEU A 119 12.03 26.78 14.45
N LYS A 120 11.09 26.82 13.52
CA LYS A 120 10.39 28.03 13.09
C LYS A 120 8.89 27.89 13.29
N ASP A 121 8.21 29.02 13.48
CA ASP A 121 6.78 29.20 13.34
C ASP A 121 6.55 30.24 12.23
N GLY A 122 6.19 29.77 11.03
CA GLY A 122 6.24 30.62 9.84
C GLY A 122 7.65 31.19 9.61
N ASP A 123 7.77 32.53 9.69
CA ASP A 123 9.07 33.23 9.55
C ASP A 123 9.79 33.45 10.90
N GLU A 124 9.11 33.26 12.03
CA GLU A 124 9.67 33.44 13.36
C GLU A 124 10.57 32.26 13.75
N VAL A 125 11.75 32.55 14.28
CA VAL A 125 12.68 31.54 14.78
C VAL A 125 12.46 31.32 16.28
N LEU A 126 11.92 30.17 16.64
CA LEU A 126 11.66 29.78 18.03
C LEU A 126 12.87 29.12 18.68
N LEU A 127 13.69 28.40 17.90
CA LEU A 127 14.89 27.73 18.38
C LEU A 127 15.93 27.68 17.28
N ASN A 128 17.19 27.94 17.66
CA ASN A 128 18.33 27.91 16.76
C ASN A 128 19.59 27.49 17.55
N GLU A 129 19.94 26.23 17.45
CA GLU A 129 21.05 25.63 18.19
C GLU A 129 22.05 24.99 17.25
N ARG A 130 23.34 24.99 17.65
CA ARG A 130 24.38 24.21 16.99
C ARG A 130 24.89 23.14 17.97
N VAL A 131 24.81 21.89 17.54
CA VAL A 131 25.13 20.74 18.38
C VAL A 131 25.93 19.71 17.59
N ASP A 132 26.75 18.95 18.28
CA ASP A 132 27.35 17.75 17.72
C ASP A 132 26.37 16.58 17.88
N LEU A 133 26.02 15.95 16.77
CA LEU A 133 25.11 14.81 16.75
C LEU A 133 25.86 13.53 16.43
N SER A 134 25.50 12.45 17.11
CA SER A 134 25.93 11.10 16.75
C SER A 134 24.80 10.10 16.99
N PRO A 135 24.88 8.87 16.43
CA PRO A 135 23.87 7.84 16.71
C PRO A 135 23.68 7.55 18.21
N ASP A 136 24.74 7.72 19.01
CA ASP A 136 24.72 7.49 20.46
C ASP A 136 24.31 8.70 21.28
N ALA A 137 24.44 9.90 20.70
CA ALA A 137 24.11 11.17 21.33
C ALA A 137 23.09 11.96 20.49
N PRO A 138 21.81 11.53 20.48
CA PRO A 138 20.74 12.29 19.85
C PRO A 138 20.45 13.58 20.64
N TRP A 139 19.94 14.59 19.94
CA TRP A 139 19.50 15.82 20.57
C TRP A 139 18.02 15.73 20.97
N GLN A 140 17.67 16.32 22.11
CA GLN A 140 16.29 16.43 22.59
C GLN A 140 16.07 17.79 23.26
N ASN A 141 14.87 18.35 23.10
CA ASN A 141 14.41 19.53 23.83
C ASN A 141 12.93 19.36 24.17
N GLN A 142 12.60 19.44 25.46
CA GLN A 142 11.24 19.31 25.97
C GLN A 142 10.85 20.54 26.83
N ALA A 143 11.65 21.58 26.81
CA ALA A 143 11.44 22.78 27.61
C ALA A 143 10.69 23.90 26.90
N LEU A 144 10.49 23.78 25.60
CA LEU A 144 9.84 24.81 24.79
C LEU A 144 8.32 24.67 24.87
N LYS A 145 7.65 25.72 25.38
CA LYS A 145 6.20 25.79 25.39
C LYS A 145 5.69 26.37 24.08
N PHE A 146 4.73 25.69 23.46
CA PHE A 146 4.07 26.19 22.27
C PHE A 146 2.87 27.04 22.64
N THR A 147 2.82 28.26 22.10
CA THR A 147 1.75 29.24 22.34
C THR A 147 1.04 29.66 21.05
N GLY A 148 1.40 29.05 19.94
CA GLY A 148 0.79 29.29 18.63
C GLY A 148 -0.58 28.62 18.47
N ASP A 149 -1.30 29.05 17.44
CA ASP A 149 -2.67 28.58 17.18
C ASP A 149 -2.72 27.24 16.45
N ALA A 150 -1.67 26.91 15.67
CA ALA A 150 -1.70 25.75 14.81
C ALA A 150 -0.31 25.10 14.64
N LEU A 151 -0.22 23.78 14.85
CA LEU A 151 1.03 23.03 14.71
C LEU A 151 1.60 23.01 13.29
N HIS A 152 0.76 23.11 12.28
CA HIS A 152 1.18 23.02 10.88
C HIS A 152 1.99 24.24 10.40
N THR A 153 2.07 25.31 11.20
CA THR A 153 2.95 26.44 10.93
C THR A 153 4.39 26.19 11.37
N LEU A 154 4.59 25.21 12.27
CA LEU A 154 5.91 24.84 12.75
C LEU A 154 6.72 24.07 11.70
N GLU A 155 8.02 24.34 11.65
CA GLU A 155 8.99 23.56 10.91
C GLU A 155 10.22 23.29 11.76
N LEU A 156 10.45 21.98 12.05
CA LEU A 156 11.67 21.53 12.70
C LEU A 156 12.63 20.99 11.64
N SER A 157 13.87 21.46 11.64
CA SER A 157 14.89 20.98 10.71
C SER A 157 16.24 20.76 11.37
N VAL A 158 16.98 19.79 10.83
CA VAL A 158 18.43 19.69 10.93
C VAL A 158 18.99 20.14 9.59
N GLU A 159 19.62 21.30 9.55
CA GLU A 159 19.95 22.05 8.32
C GLU A 159 20.71 21.18 7.32
N GLY A 160 20.18 21.11 6.10
CA GLY A 160 20.76 20.31 5.01
C GLY A 160 20.56 18.79 5.14
N LEU A 161 19.96 18.28 6.20
CA LEU A 161 19.77 16.84 6.43
C LEU A 161 18.31 16.41 6.38
N VAL A 162 17.44 17.05 7.16
CA VAL A 162 16.01 16.70 7.23
C VAL A 162 15.21 17.90 7.71
N ALA A 163 13.98 18.03 7.25
CA ALA A 163 12.99 18.98 7.77
C ALA A 163 11.62 18.31 7.90
N TYR A 164 10.85 18.75 8.87
CA TYR A 164 9.49 18.29 9.09
C TYR A 164 8.58 19.45 9.44
N ARG A 165 7.45 19.50 8.73
CA ARG A 165 6.31 20.37 9.04
C ARG A 165 5.08 19.49 9.28
N PRO A 166 4.39 19.62 10.40
CA PRO A 166 3.15 18.90 10.65
C PRO A 166 2.12 19.19 9.55
N VAL A 167 1.37 18.19 9.17
CA VAL A 167 0.28 18.36 8.20
C VAL A 167 -0.94 18.93 8.91
N ASP A 168 -1.61 19.88 8.28
CA ASP A 168 -2.93 20.30 8.73
C ASP A 168 -3.93 19.18 8.44
N VAL A 169 -4.32 18.47 9.50
CA VAL A 169 -5.25 17.34 9.39
C VAL A 169 -6.63 17.74 8.88
N SER A 170 -7.01 19.03 9.01
CA SER A 170 -8.27 19.54 8.49
C SER A 170 -8.31 19.58 6.95
N THR A 171 -7.13 19.58 6.31
CA THR A 171 -6.99 19.58 4.86
C THR A 171 -6.85 18.18 4.26
N LEU A 172 -6.73 17.15 5.11
CA LEU A 172 -6.65 15.78 4.64
C LEU A 172 -8.01 15.31 4.12
N GLU A 173 -7.98 14.69 2.95
CA GLU A 173 -9.15 14.00 2.43
C GLU A 173 -9.61 12.93 3.44
N ARG A 174 -10.92 12.71 3.45
CA ARG A 174 -11.56 11.72 4.29
C ARG A 174 -10.88 10.35 4.14
N THR A 175 -10.78 9.63 5.25
CA THR A 175 -10.34 8.23 5.24
C THR A 175 -11.14 7.45 4.19
N ARG A 176 -10.45 6.67 3.36
CA ARG A 176 -11.10 5.79 2.37
C ARG A 176 -12.08 4.87 3.06
N ASP A 177 -13.19 4.59 2.38
CA ASP A 177 -14.15 3.62 2.86
C ASP A 177 -13.48 2.23 2.99
N VAL A 178 -13.94 1.47 3.96
CA VAL A 178 -13.46 0.09 4.15
C VAL A 178 -13.84 -0.73 2.94
N ALA A 179 -12.92 -1.55 2.44
CA ALA A 179 -13.21 -2.49 1.35
C ALA A 179 -14.35 -3.43 1.75
N THR A 180 -15.31 -3.60 0.85
CA THR A 180 -16.46 -4.48 1.02
C THR A 180 -16.38 -5.63 0.03
N GLU A 181 -17.04 -6.73 0.36
CA GLU A 181 -17.23 -7.81 -0.63
C GLU A 181 -17.99 -7.29 -1.86
N PRO A 182 -17.69 -7.83 -3.05
CA PRO A 182 -18.48 -7.52 -4.24
C PRO A 182 -19.97 -7.80 -4.00
N PRO A 183 -20.89 -6.98 -4.53
CA PRO A 183 -22.32 -7.26 -4.44
C PRO A 183 -22.67 -8.63 -5.02
N MET A 184 -23.77 -9.24 -4.58
CA MET A 184 -24.29 -10.46 -5.23
C MET A 184 -24.71 -10.15 -6.66
N PRO A 185 -24.64 -11.12 -7.59
CA PRO A 185 -24.94 -10.88 -9.00
C PRO A 185 -26.30 -10.27 -9.29
N ASP A 186 -27.31 -10.62 -8.50
CA ASP A 186 -28.68 -10.10 -8.62
C ASP A 186 -28.80 -8.62 -8.22
N ALA A 187 -27.87 -8.11 -7.43
CA ALA A 187 -27.79 -6.71 -7.02
C ALA A 187 -27.00 -5.82 -7.99
N ILE A 188 -26.45 -6.38 -9.07
CA ILE A 188 -25.69 -5.67 -10.09
C ILE A 188 -26.55 -5.46 -11.33
N ASP A 189 -26.75 -4.22 -11.73
CA ASP A 189 -27.68 -3.87 -12.80
C ASP A 189 -27.16 -4.20 -14.21
N THR A 190 -25.88 -4.00 -14.47
CA THR A 190 -25.33 -4.08 -15.82
C THR A 190 -24.50 -5.33 -16.07
N ILE A 191 -24.55 -5.85 -17.29
CA ILE A 191 -23.68 -6.95 -17.75
C ILE A 191 -22.21 -6.55 -17.67
N GLU A 192 -21.90 -5.29 -17.97
CA GLU A 192 -20.52 -4.78 -17.92
C GLU A 192 -19.94 -4.87 -16.51
N GLU A 193 -20.69 -4.43 -15.51
CA GLU A 193 -20.24 -4.47 -14.11
C GLU A 193 -20.15 -5.91 -13.60
N LEU A 194 -21.11 -6.78 -13.98
CA LEU A 194 -21.02 -8.23 -13.69
C LEU A 194 -19.74 -8.83 -14.27
N TYR A 195 -19.42 -8.51 -15.53
CA TYR A 195 -18.24 -9.04 -16.20
C TYR A 195 -16.94 -8.55 -15.54
N LEU A 196 -16.83 -7.26 -15.28
CA LEU A 196 -15.65 -6.69 -14.61
C LEU A 196 -15.47 -7.26 -13.19
N THR A 197 -16.55 -7.46 -12.46
CA THR A 197 -16.53 -8.11 -11.13
C THR A 197 -16.04 -9.56 -11.25
N ALA A 198 -16.57 -10.33 -12.19
CA ALA A 198 -16.15 -11.70 -12.42
C ALA A 198 -14.66 -11.79 -12.83
N GLU A 199 -14.22 -10.90 -13.73
CA GLU A 199 -12.82 -10.85 -14.17
C GLU A 199 -11.89 -10.53 -13.01
N HIS A 200 -12.25 -9.56 -12.15
CA HIS A 200 -11.52 -9.26 -10.94
C HIS A 200 -11.39 -10.49 -10.02
N LEU A 201 -12.49 -11.20 -9.78
CA LEU A 201 -12.50 -12.40 -8.93
C LEU A 201 -11.68 -13.56 -9.53
N GLU A 202 -11.67 -13.70 -10.85
CA GLU A 202 -10.83 -14.70 -11.52
C GLU A 202 -9.35 -14.38 -11.37
N GLN A 203 -8.96 -13.11 -11.56
CA GLN A 203 -7.57 -12.66 -11.47
C GLN A 203 -7.03 -12.72 -10.04
N TYR A 204 -7.81 -12.29 -9.05
CA TYR A 204 -7.35 -12.12 -7.68
C TYR A 204 -7.78 -13.23 -6.71
N ARG A 205 -8.54 -14.22 -7.19
CA ARG A 205 -8.95 -15.41 -6.43
C ARG A 205 -9.54 -15.07 -5.05
N HIS A 206 -10.73 -14.56 -5.04
CA HIS A 206 -11.44 -14.28 -3.79
C HIS A 206 -11.70 -15.57 -2.99
N PRO A 207 -11.54 -15.59 -1.65
CA PRO A 207 -11.66 -16.81 -0.84
C PRO A 207 -13.10 -17.34 -0.72
N THR A 208 -14.11 -16.50 -0.86
CA THR A 208 -15.51 -16.86 -0.64
C THR A 208 -16.42 -16.60 -1.85
N ARG A 209 -15.91 -15.97 -2.90
CA ARG A 209 -16.64 -15.60 -4.10
C ARG A 209 -15.92 -16.12 -5.34
N TYR A 210 -16.67 -16.70 -6.24
CA TYR A 210 -16.14 -17.25 -7.50
C TYR A 210 -16.72 -16.49 -8.68
N PRO A 211 -15.98 -16.33 -9.78
CA PRO A 211 -16.45 -15.62 -10.97
C PRO A 211 -17.66 -16.29 -11.62
N GLU A 212 -17.81 -17.60 -11.47
CA GLU A 212 -18.86 -18.38 -12.10
C GLU A 212 -20.26 -17.86 -11.79
N ILE A 213 -20.56 -17.46 -10.56
CA ILE A 213 -21.91 -16.96 -10.20
C ILE A 213 -22.28 -15.67 -10.94
N TYR A 214 -21.28 -14.85 -11.29
CA TYR A 214 -21.49 -13.64 -12.08
C TYR A 214 -21.61 -13.97 -13.57
N TRP A 215 -20.81 -14.89 -14.07
CA TRP A 215 -20.94 -15.39 -15.46
C TRP A 215 -22.28 -16.06 -15.69
N ASP A 216 -22.78 -16.86 -14.73
CA ASP A 216 -24.12 -17.46 -14.81
C ASP A 216 -25.20 -16.40 -14.94
N GLU A 217 -25.12 -15.33 -14.17
CA GLU A 217 -26.07 -14.22 -14.26
C GLU A 217 -25.95 -13.45 -15.58
N ILE A 218 -24.76 -13.26 -16.11
CA ILE A 218 -24.56 -12.68 -17.45
C ILE A 218 -25.22 -13.54 -18.50
N LEU A 219 -24.93 -14.84 -18.52
CA LEU A 219 -25.49 -15.77 -19.52
C LEU A 219 -27.00 -15.98 -19.36
N ARG A 220 -27.54 -15.76 -18.16
CA ARG A 220 -28.98 -15.71 -17.95
C ARG A 220 -29.61 -14.48 -18.63
N ARG A 221 -28.95 -13.34 -18.63
CA ARG A 221 -29.40 -12.09 -19.29
C ARG A 221 -29.10 -12.07 -20.78
N ASP A 222 -27.93 -12.50 -21.18
CA ASP A 222 -27.48 -12.61 -22.57
C ASP A 222 -26.68 -13.91 -22.80
N PRO A 223 -27.35 -14.99 -23.23
CA PRO A 223 -26.72 -16.30 -23.42
C PRO A 223 -25.56 -16.32 -24.41
N LEU A 224 -25.49 -15.34 -25.30
CA LEU A 224 -24.44 -15.22 -26.30
C LEU A 224 -23.41 -14.12 -25.97
N ASP A 225 -23.33 -13.63 -24.74
CA ASP A 225 -22.26 -12.69 -24.37
C ASP A 225 -20.90 -13.31 -24.66
N VAL A 226 -20.14 -12.64 -25.54
CA VAL A 226 -18.91 -13.18 -26.11
C VAL A 226 -17.83 -13.35 -25.04
N ARG A 227 -17.62 -12.34 -24.22
CA ARG A 227 -16.54 -12.32 -23.23
C ARG A 227 -16.79 -13.39 -22.19
N THR A 228 -18.01 -13.50 -21.71
CA THR A 228 -18.41 -14.50 -20.70
C THR A 228 -18.30 -15.91 -21.25
N ASN A 229 -18.77 -16.14 -22.48
CA ASN A 229 -18.60 -17.47 -23.09
C ASN A 229 -17.12 -17.83 -23.29
N VAL A 230 -16.27 -16.88 -23.69
CA VAL A 230 -14.81 -17.14 -23.79
C VAL A 230 -14.22 -17.44 -22.39
N ALA A 231 -14.58 -16.66 -21.35
CA ALA A 231 -14.08 -16.90 -20.00
C ALA A 231 -14.53 -18.26 -19.45
N TYR A 232 -15.77 -18.61 -19.64
CA TYR A 232 -16.29 -19.94 -19.24
C TYR A 232 -15.64 -21.09 -20.03
N GLY A 233 -15.51 -20.93 -21.35
CA GLY A 233 -14.84 -21.90 -22.20
C GLY A 233 -13.40 -22.16 -21.75
N ARG A 234 -12.65 -21.10 -21.46
CA ARG A 234 -11.30 -21.21 -20.89
C ARG A 234 -11.29 -21.96 -19.56
N ARG A 235 -12.22 -21.65 -18.67
CA ARG A 235 -12.34 -22.34 -17.38
C ARG A 235 -12.61 -23.83 -17.56
N LYS A 236 -13.53 -24.20 -18.47
CA LYS A 236 -13.84 -25.59 -18.81
C LYS A 236 -12.66 -26.30 -19.45
N LEU A 237 -11.94 -25.63 -20.34
CA LEU A 237 -10.73 -26.14 -20.97
C LEU A 237 -9.64 -26.48 -19.91
N HIS A 238 -9.38 -25.58 -18.97
CA HIS A 238 -8.46 -25.81 -17.88
C HIS A 238 -8.87 -26.95 -16.93
N GLN A 239 -10.18 -27.23 -16.85
CA GLN A 239 -10.72 -28.36 -16.08
C GLN A 239 -10.67 -29.69 -16.86
N GLY A 240 -10.28 -29.67 -18.13
CA GLY A 240 -10.31 -30.84 -19.03
C GLY A 240 -11.69 -31.21 -19.53
N LEU A 241 -12.71 -30.33 -19.37
CA LEU A 241 -14.08 -30.51 -19.83
C LEU A 241 -14.21 -29.98 -21.27
N LEU A 242 -13.60 -30.71 -22.22
CA LEU A 242 -13.41 -30.21 -23.58
C LEU A 242 -14.71 -29.98 -24.35
N ASP A 243 -15.68 -30.89 -24.24
CA ASP A 243 -16.98 -30.74 -24.92
C ASP A 243 -17.76 -29.52 -24.41
N ASP A 244 -17.68 -29.22 -23.12
CA ASP A 244 -18.34 -28.04 -22.55
C ASP A 244 -17.58 -26.77 -22.93
N ALA A 245 -16.26 -26.82 -22.97
CA ALA A 245 -15.44 -25.69 -23.43
C ALA A 245 -15.78 -25.33 -24.90
N ALA A 246 -15.85 -26.35 -25.77
CA ALA A 246 -16.18 -26.16 -27.17
C ALA A 246 -17.56 -25.48 -27.36
N LYS A 247 -18.59 -25.91 -26.64
CA LYS A 247 -19.93 -25.28 -26.68
C LYS A 247 -19.90 -23.79 -26.37
N HIS A 248 -19.16 -23.39 -25.35
CA HIS A 248 -19.02 -21.96 -25.01
C HIS A 248 -18.27 -21.18 -26.10
N PHE A 249 -17.21 -21.73 -26.66
CA PHE A 249 -16.49 -21.06 -27.75
C PHE A 249 -17.34 -20.95 -29.02
N GLU A 250 -18.12 -21.97 -29.34
CA GLU A 250 -19.06 -21.95 -30.46
C GLU A 250 -20.14 -20.87 -30.28
N GLN A 251 -20.70 -20.69 -29.07
CA GLN A 251 -21.65 -19.63 -28.75
C GLN A 251 -21.03 -18.24 -28.90
N ALA A 252 -19.79 -18.06 -28.45
CA ALA A 252 -19.06 -16.82 -28.66
C ALA A 252 -18.85 -16.52 -30.14
N ILE A 253 -18.43 -17.54 -30.93
CA ILE A 253 -18.24 -17.41 -32.40
C ILE A 253 -19.56 -17.10 -33.11
N GLU A 254 -20.65 -17.75 -32.74
CA GLU A 254 -21.98 -17.46 -33.28
C GLU A 254 -22.32 -15.97 -33.16
N ARG A 255 -22.18 -15.40 -31.98
CA ARG A 255 -22.42 -13.96 -31.75
C ARG A 255 -21.46 -13.09 -32.53
N LEU A 256 -20.17 -13.41 -32.55
CA LEU A 256 -19.13 -12.64 -33.24
C LEU A 256 -19.38 -12.58 -34.75
N THR A 257 -19.88 -13.67 -35.33
CA THR A 257 -20.00 -13.83 -36.77
C THR A 257 -21.41 -13.56 -37.32
N CYS A 258 -22.43 -13.43 -36.46
CA CYS A 258 -23.82 -13.29 -36.90
C CYS A 258 -24.07 -12.09 -37.85
N ARG A 259 -23.29 -11.03 -37.75
CA ARG A 259 -23.37 -9.83 -38.62
C ARG A 259 -22.03 -9.42 -39.21
N HIS A 260 -20.95 -10.13 -38.90
CA HIS A 260 -19.59 -9.78 -39.24
C HIS A 260 -18.75 -11.05 -39.48
N PRO A 261 -18.66 -11.54 -40.76
CA PRO A 261 -18.00 -12.80 -41.04
C PRO A 261 -16.49 -12.80 -40.68
N ASN A 262 -15.87 -11.61 -40.54
CA ASN A 262 -14.49 -11.46 -40.15
C ASN A 262 -14.39 -10.51 -38.91
N PRO A 263 -14.70 -11.01 -37.69
CA PRO A 263 -14.52 -10.20 -36.49
C PRO A 263 -13.04 -9.89 -36.25
N TYR A 264 -12.77 -8.75 -35.63
CA TYR A 264 -11.38 -8.29 -35.38
C TYR A 264 -10.67 -9.15 -34.32
N THR A 265 -11.39 -9.91 -33.51
CA THR A 265 -10.84 -10.82 -32.49
C THR A 265 -10.95 -12.28 -32.93
N GLY A 266 -9.87 -13.03 -32.82
CA GLY A 266 -9.80 -14.47 -33.08
C GLY A 266 -9.77 -15.32 -31.82
N GLU A 267 -9.95 -14.75 -30.63
CA GLU A 267 -9.72 -15.44 -29.37
C GLU A 267 -10.59 -16.68 -29.21
N ALA A 268 -11.89 -16.60 -29.48
CA ALA A 268 -12.81 -17.76 -29.40
C ALA A 268 -12.42 -18.86 -30.39
N HIS A 269 -12.00 -18.51 -31.60
CA HIS A 269 -11.52 -19.47 -32.59
C HIS A 269 -10.20 -20.15 -32.16
N TYR A 270 -9.30 -19.38 -31.55
CA TYR A 270 -8.04 -19.90 -31.04
C TYR A 270 -8.27 -20.96 -29.96
N TYR A 271 -9.09 -20.67 -28.98
CA TYR A 271 -9.38 -21.61 -27.90
C TYR A 271 -10.20 -22.82 -28.36
N LEU A 272 -11.08 -22.67 -29.35
CA LEU A 272 -11.81 -23.80 -29.93
C LEU A 272 -10.85 -24.75 -30.68
N GLY A 273 -9.74 -24.22 -31.20
CA GLY A 273 -8.76 -25.01 -31.92
C GLY A 273 -7.75 -25.78 -31.04
N LEU A 274 -7.72 -25.46 -29.74
CA LEU A 274 -6.90 -26.17 -28.75
C LEU A 274 -7.56 -27.47 -28.28
#